data_55ff6478776066b09e677182fa1e8a73
#
_entry.id   55ff6478776066b09e677182fa1e8a73
#
_cell.length_a   1.000
_cell.length_b   1.000
_cell.length_c   1.000
_cell.angle_alpha   90.00
_cell.angle_beta   90.00
_cell.angle_gamma   90.00
#
_symmetry.space_group_name_H-M   'P 1'
#
loop_
_entity.id
_entity.type
_entity.pdbx_description
1 polymer ?
#
loop_
_entity_poly.entity_id
_entity_poly.type
_entity_poly.pdbx_seq_one_letter_code
_entity_poly.pdbx_strand_id
1 'polypeptide(L)'
;MTTPQAPFAQDVIRFWFDESTPQQWFAKDSAFDQAISTRFGQTLAQAARGELWRWRGDALGRLAEIIVLDQFSRNVWRDTPKAFAQDGMALVLTQEIIALGLDKNLSQAQRAFAYMPLMHSESLVVQDESIRQFTALGNPVNLDFAHRHRDIVERFGRYPHRNAILGRECNAEETAFLQTPGSSF
;
A
#
# COMPACT_ATOMS: atom_id res chain seq x y z
N MET A 1 -31.46 17.29 0.13
CA MET A 1 -30.00 17.37 -0.16
C MET A 1 -29.55 15.93 -0.40
N THR A 2 -29.29 15.55 -1.65
CA THR A 2 -28.74 14.24 -2.00
C THR A 2 -27.30 14.18 -1.50
N THR A 3 -27.03 13.30 -0.54
CA THR A 3 -25.66 12.99 -0.14
C THR A 3 -24.88 12.56 -1.40
N PRO A 4 -23.70 13.14 -1.69
CA PRO A 4 -22.93 12.68 -2.82
C PRO A 4 -22.69 11.17 -2.70
N GLN A 5 -23.02 10.44 -3.75
CA GLN A 5 -22.79 8.99 -3.78
C GLN A 5 -21.28 8.76 -3.68
N ALA A 6 -20.85 7.86 -2.77
CA ALA A 6 -19.45 7.52 -2.63
C ALA A 6 -18.90 6.98 -3.97
N PRO A 7 -17.65 7.31 -4.34
CA PRO A 7 -16.99 6.80 -5.53
C PRO A 7 -17.05 5.28 -5.63
N PHE A 8 -17.21 4.76 -6.86
CA PHE A 8 -17.17 3.33 -7.14
C PHE A 8 -15.72 2.83 -7.26
N ALA A 9 -15.52 1.52 -7.21
CA ALA A 9 -14.21 0.91 -7.43
C ALA A 9 -13.52 1.40 -8.72
N GLN A 10 -14.29 1.53 -9.81
CA GLN A 10 -13.80 2.03 -11.10
C GLN A 10 -13.27 3.48 -11.04
N ASP A 11 -13.83 4.32 -10.17
CA ASP A 11 -13.34 5.69 -10.00
C ASP A 11 -11.96 5.71 -9.33
N VAL A 12 -11.70 4.79 -8.38
CA VAL A 12 -10.40 4.59 -7.75
C VAL A 12 -9.38 4.11 -8.79
N ILE A 13 -9.72 3.10 -9.58
CA ILE A 13 -8.84 2.55 -10.62
C ILE A 13 -8.50 3.61 -11.65
N ARG A 14 -9.50 4.34 -12.17
CA ARG A 14 -9.29 5.43 -13.13
C ARG A 14 -8.42 6.53 -12.56
N PHE A 15 -8.71 6.99 -11.35
CA PHE A 15 -7.89 8.01 -10.69
C PHE A 15 -6.43 7.57 -10.57
N TRP A 16 -6.21 6.36 -10.08
CA TRP A 16 -4.87 5.88 -9.77
C TRP A 16 -4.03 5.59 -11.03
N PHE A 17 -4.61 4.94 -12.05
CA PHE A 17 -3.86 4.48 -13.21
C PHE A 17 -3.97 5.37 -14.45
N ASP A 18 -5.04 6.16 -14.60
CA ASP A 18 -5.29 6.94 -15.81
C ASP A 18 -5.13 8.46 -15.57
N GLU A 19 -5.51 8.95 -14.39
CA GLU A 19 -5.45 10.37 -14.04
C GLU A 19 -4.16 10.75 -13.28
N SER A 20 -3.50 9.79 -12.60
CA SER A 20 -2.27 10.01 -11.83
C SER A 20 -1.04 9.56 -12.61
N THR A 21 0.09 10.20 -12.33
CA THR A 21 1.38 9.86 -12.94
C THR A 21 2.22 8.95 -12.03
N PRO A 22 3.16 8.16 -12.58
CA PRO A 22 4.09 7.36 -11.78
C PRO A 22 4.88 8.18 -10.75
N GLN A 23 5.19 9.45 -11.05
CA GLN A 23 5.84 10.33 -10.11
C GLN A 23 4.97 10.62 -8.87
N GLN A 24 3.67 10.85 -9.07
CA GLN A 24 2.74 11.13 -7.99
C GLN A 24 2.54 9.94 -7.04
N TRP A 25 2.66 8.72 -7.54
CA TRP A 25 2.53 7.52 -6.68
C TRP A 25 3.60 7.44 -5.59
N PHE A 26 4.83 7.94 -5.88
CA PHE A 26 6.00 7.74 -5.01
C PHE A 26 6.57 9.06 -4.47
N ALA A 27 6.09 10.21 -4.95
CA ALA A 27 6.53 11.51 -4.44
C ALA A 27 5.70 11.96 -3.23
N LYS A 28 6.34 12.72 -2.35
CA LYS A 28 5.62 13.46 -1.29
C LYS A 28 5.06 14.74 -1.91
N ASP A 29 3.77 14.75 -2.22
CA ASP A 29 3.06 15.85 -2.87
C ASP A 29 1.79 16.19 -2.09
N SER A 30 1.78 17.32 -1.41
CA SER A 30 0.65 17.77 -0.59
C SER A 30 -0.60 18.10 -1.41
N ALA A 31 -0.45 18.53 -2.66
CA ALA A 31 -1.59 18.81 -3.54
C ALA A 31 -2.26 17.49 -3.97
N PHE A 32 -1.46 16.47 -4.26
CA PHE A 32 -1.95 15.12 -4.57
C PHE A 32 -2.62 14.48 -3.35
N ASP A 33 -2.00 14.58 -2.17
CA ASP A 33 -2.58 14.10 -0.90
C ASP A 33 -3.94 14.76 -0.62
N GLN A 34 -4.04 16.09 -0.85
CA GLN A 34 -5.30 16.83 -0.69
C GLN A 34 -6.36 16.41 -1.72
N ALA A 35 -5.98 16.15 -2.96
CA ALA A 35 -6.89 15.66 -4.00
C ALA A 35 -7.48 14.30 -3.63
N ILE A 36 -6.65 13.36 -3.13
CA ILE A 36 -7.10 12.06 -2.63
C ILE A 36 -8.04 12.23 -1.44
N SER A 37 -7.68 13.05 -0.46
CA SER A 37 -8.50 13.30 0.72
C SER A 37 -9.87 13.86 0.37
N THR A 38 -9.91 14.84 -0.54
CA THR A 38 -11.16 15.49 -0.97
C THR A 38 -12.06 14.52 -1.73
N ARG A 39 -11.49 13.74 -2.64
CA ARG A 39 -12.25 12.88 -3.55
C ARG A 39 -12.63 11.53 -2.91
N PHE A 40 -11.72 10.96 -2.11
CA PHE A 40 -11.83 9.58 -1.62
C PHE A 40 -11.79 9.44 -0.08
N GLY A 41 -11.77 10.53 0.68
CA GLY A 41 -11.70 10.46 2.14
C GLY A 41 -12.88 9.68 2.76
N GLN A 42 -14.10 9.85 2.21
CA GLN A 42 -15.26 9.06 2.64
C GLN A 42 -15.12 7.58 2.27
N THR A 43 -14.62 7.29 1.07
CA THR A 43 -14.36 5.92 0.61
C THR A 43 -13.33 5.22 1.50
N LEU A 44 -12.26 5.94 1.87
CA LEU A 44 -11.25 5.44 2.81
C LEU A 44 -11.86 5.14 4.19
N ALA A 45 -12.73 6.02 4.70
CA ALA A 45 -13.41 5.76 5.96
C ALA A 45 -14.35 4.53 5.88
N GLN A 46 -15.00 4.30 4.75
CA GLN A 46 -15.81 3.10 4.51
C GLN A 46 -14.94 1.85 4.40
N ALA A 47 -13.82 1.91 3.66
CA ALA A 47 -12.87 0.81 3.55
C ALA A 47 -12.34 0.38 4.93
N ALA A 48 -11.95 1.35 5.76
CA ALA A 48 -11.44 1.10 7.11
C ALA A 48 -12.46 0.40 8.04
N ARG A 49 -13.76 0.49 7.73
CA ARG A 49 -14.84 -0.23 8.43
C ARG A 49 -15.28 -1.52 7.73
N GLY A 50 -14.59 -1.92 6.64
CA GLY A 50 -14.94 -3.10 5.86
C GLY A 50 -16.21 -2.98 5.03
N GLU A 51 -16.70 -1.77 4.78
CA GLU A 51 -17.98 -1.53 4.10
C GLU A 51 -17.88 -1.69 2.57
N LEU A 52 -16.67 -1.81 1.99
CA LEU A 52 -16.47 -1.96 0.55
C LEU A 52 -16.45 -3.42 0.07
N TRP A 53 -16.79 -4.37 0.91
CA TRP A 53 -16.74 -5.81 0.61
C TRP A 53 -17.45 -6.21 -0.70
N ARG A 54 -18.46 -5.45 -1.14
CA ARG A 54 -19.17 -5.69 -2.41
C ARG A 54 -18.30 -5.44 -3.65
N TRP A 55 -17.21 -4.68 -3.50
CA TRP A 55 -16.25 -4.48 -4.60
C TRP A 55 -15.46 -5.75 -4.91
N ARG A 56 -15.37 -6.69 -3.97
CA ARG A 56 -14.56 -7.91 -4.07
C ARG A 56 -15.09 -8.96 -5.05
N GLY A 57 -16.12 -8.64 -5.83
CA GLY A 57 -16.69 -9.52 -6.84
C GLY A 57 -15.75 -9.83 -8.02
N ASP A 58 -14.81 -8.93 -8.31
CA ASP A 58 -13.82 -9.10 -9.39
C ASP A 58 -12.43 -8.59 -8.99
N ALA A 59 -11.44 -8.79 -9.88
CA ALA A 59 -10.05 -8.44 -9.62
C ALA A 59 -9.84 -6.92 -9.46
N LEU A 60 -10.49 -6.10 -10.28
CA LEU A 60 -10.34 -4.64 -10.24
C LEU A 60 -10.97 -4.04 -8.99
N GLY A 61 -12.12 -4.56 -8.55
CA GLY A 61 -12.77 -4.13 -7.32
C GLY A 61 -11.93 -4.46 -6.09
N ARG A 62 -11.29 -5.65 -6.05
CA ARG A 62 -10.33 -6.02 -4.99
C ARG A 62 -9.10 -5.13 -4.99
N LEU A 63 -8.53 -4.86 -6.17
CA LEU A 63 -7.40 -3.95 -6.33
C LEU A 63 -7.76 -2.53 -5.86
N ALA A 64 -8.94 -2.03 -6.21
CA ALA A 64 -9.41 -0.71 -5.78
C ALA A 64 -9.46 -0.61 -4.24
N GLU A 65 -10.01 -1.63 -3.56
CA GLU A 65 -10.05 -1.67 -2.10
C GLU A 65 -8.63 -1.74 -1.49
N ILE A 66 -7.72 -2.51 -2.08
CA ILE A 66 -6.31 -2.57 -1.67
C ILE A 66 -5.66 -1.19 -1.80
N ILE A 67 -5.82 -0.50 -2.94
CA ILE A 67 -5.27 0.86 -3.16
C ILE A 67 -5.82 1.84 -2.12
N VAL A 68 -7.11 1.81 -1.85
CA VAL A 68 -7.73 2.68 -0.84
C VAL A 68 -7.14 2.42 0.54
N LEU A 69 -7.00 1.18 0.95
CA LEU A 69 -6.51 0.82 2.29
C LEU A 69 -5.00 1.04 2.44
N ASP A 70 -4.21 0.70 1.44
CA ASP A 70 -2.75 0.76 1.50
C ASP A 70 -2.21 2.13 1.06
N GLN A 71 -2.54 2.58 -0.15
CA GLN A 71 -1.96 3.80 -0.72
C GLN A 71 -2.65 5.07 -0.22
N PHE A 72 -3.99 5.15 -0.29
CA PHE A 72 -4.70 6.36 0.14
C PHE A 72 -4.55 6.62 1.64
N SER A 73 -4.41 5.58 2.48
CA SER A 73 -4.09 5.76 3.90
C SER A 73 -2.77 6.51 4.08
N ARG A 74 -1.75 6.15 3.32
CA ARG A 74 -0.43 6.80 3.35
C ARG A 74 -0.47 8.25 2.87
N ASN A 75 -1.28 8.55 1.87
CA ASN A 75 -1.46 9.92 1.39
C ASN A 75 -2.28 10.78 2.36
N VAL A 76 -3.49 10.31 2.74
CA VAL A 76 -4.45 11.11 3.53
C VAL A 76 -3.98 11.33 4.96
N TRP A 77 -3.29 10.34 5.55
CA TRP A 77 -2.85 10.37 6.95
C TRP A 77 -1.32 10.38 7.08
N ARG A 78 -0.64 10.97 6.10
CA ARG A 78 0.82 11.07 6.06
C ARG A 78 1.39 11.56 7.40
N ASP A 79 2.49 10.95 7.82
CA ASP A 79 3.21 11.26 9.05
C ASP A 79 2.36 11.04 10.34
N THR A 80 1.30 10.23 10.28
CA THR A 80 0.50 9.82 11.44
C THR A 80 0.39 8.29 11.54
N PRO A 81 0.09 7.72 12.71
CA PRO A 81 -0.11 6.26 12.87
C PRO A 81 -1.24 5.70 11.99
N LYS A 82 -2.22 6.53 11.62
CA LYS A 82 -3.33 6.13 10.75
C LYS A 82 -2.88 5.74 9.35
N ALA A 83 -1.71 6.24 8.89
CA ALA A 83 -1.15 5.87 7.59
C ALA A 83 -0.91 4.36 7.45
N PHE A 84 -0.68 3.67 8.56
CA PHE A 84 -0.39 2.24 8.60
C PHE A 84 -1.50 1.39 9.25
N ALA A 85 -2.56 2.03 9.74
CA ALA A 85 -3.60 1.34 10.51
C ALA A 85 -4.38 0.28 9.70
N GLN A 86 -4.37 0.39 8.38
CA GLN A 86 -5.09 -0.53 7.49
C GLN A 86 -4.19 -1.55 6.80
N ASP A 87 -2.88 -1.58 7.10
CA ASP A 87 -1.91 -2.49 6.47
C ASP A 87 -2.32 -3.95 6.60
N GLY A 88 -2.82 -4.36 7.78
CA GLY A 88 -3.28 -5.74 8.00
C GLY A 88 -4.48 -6.13 7.12
N MET A 89 -5.45 -5.23 6.91
CA MET A 89 -6.60 -5.50 6.05
C MET A 89 -6.19 -5.53 4.58
N ALA A 90 -5.36 -4.60 4.13
CA ALA A 90 -4.81 -4.59 2.78
C ALA A 90 -4.02 -5.87 2.50
N LEU A 91 -3.19 -6.33 3.45
CA LEU A 91 -2.43 -7.57 3.34
C LEU A 91 -3.34 -8.80 3.15
N VAL A 92 -4.39 -8.94 3.96
CA VAL A 92 -5.35 -10.07 3.83
C VAL A 92 -6.01 -10.05 2.46
N LEU A 93 -6.43 -8.89 1.94
CA LEU A 93 -7.02 -8.77 0.61
C LEU A 93 -6.02 -9.13 -0.50
N THR A 94 -4.74 -8.78 -0.32
CA THR A 94 -3.67 -9.18 -1.23
C THR A 94 -3.49 -10.70 -1.22
N GLN A 95 -3.47 -11.33 -0.06
CA GLN A 95 -3.38 -12.78 0.07
C GLN A 95 -4.57 -13.48 -0.59
N GLU A 96 -5.78 -12.95 -0.41
CA GLU A 96 -7.00 -13.50 -1.05
C GLU A 96 -6.98 -13.38 -2.57
N ILE A 97 -6.62 -12.22 -3.14
CA ILE A 97 -6.59 -12.06 -4.60
C ILE A 97 -5.59 -13.02 -5.25
N ILE A 98 -4.45 -13.26 -4.59
CA ILE A 98 -3.43 -14.22 -5.02
C ILE A 98 -3.97 -15.66 -4.90
N ALA A 99 -4.52 -16.04 -3.75
CA ALA A 99 -5.04 -17.38 -3.51
C ALA A 99 -6.16 -17.77 -4.49
N LEU A 100 -6.98 -16.81 -4.90
CA LEU A 100 -8.04 -16.98 -5.89
C LEU A 100 -7.51 -16.94 -7.34
N GLY A 101 -6.24 -16.58 -7.56
CA GLY A 101 -5.64 -16.42 -8.89
C GLY A 101 -6.20 -15.25 -9.69
N LEU A 102 -6.94 -14.35 -9.06
CA LEU A 102 -7.58 -13.19 -9.70
C LEU A 102 -6.56 -12.10 -10.06
N ASP A 103 -5.43 -12.05 -9.39
CA ASP A 103 -4.29 -11.18 -9.71
C ASP A 103 -3.82 -11.34 -11.16
N LYS A 104 -3.96 -12.54 -11.74
CA LYS A 104 -3.58 -12.85 -13.13
C LYS A 104 -4.44 -12.11 -14.18
N ASN A 105 -5.61 -11.62 -13.78
CA ASN A 105 -6.49 -10.82 -14.64
C ASN A 105 -6.13 -9.33 -14.65
N LEU A 106 -5.13 -8.94 -13.86
CA LEU A 106 -4.64 -7.57 -13.75
C LEU A 106 -3.44 -7.34 -14.68
N SER A 107 -3.26 -6.11 -15.15
CA SER A 107 -2.04 -5.72 -15.86
C SER A 107 -0.81 -5.78 -14.94
N GLN A 108 0.40 -5.76 -15.50
CA GLN A 108 1.63 -5.79 -14.70
C GLN A 108 1.69 -4.64 -13.69
N ALA A 109 1.33 -3.42 -14.10
CA ALA A 109 1.30 -2.26 -13.21
C ALA A 109 0.26 -2.43 -12.08
N GLN A 110 -0.92 -2.93 -12.41
CA GLN A 110 -1.97 -3.20 -11.43
C GLN A 110 -1.58 -4.28 -10.43
N ARG A 111 -0.95 -5.36 -10.91
CA ARG A 111 -0.42 -6.44 -10.04
C ARG A 111 0.65 -5.92 -9.09
N ALA A 112 1.51 -5.01 -9.53
CA ALA A 112 2.52 -4.41 -8.65
C ALA A 112 1.85 -3.76 -7.43
N PHE A 113 0.78 -2.97 -7.62
CA PHE A 113 0.03 -2.37 -6.52
C PHE A 113 -0.74 -3.40 -5.69
N ALA A 114 -1.29 -4.44 -6.30
CA ALA A 114 -1.93 -5.53 -5.58
C ALA A 114 -0.96 -6.26 -4.63
N TYR A 115 0.34 -6.28 -4.93
CA TYR A 115 1.38 -6.96 -4.14
C TYR A 115 2.09 -6.05 -3.13
N MET A 116 1.94 -4.72 -3.21
CA MET A 116 2.60 -3.79 -2.28
C MET A 116 2.31 -4.06 -0.80
N PRO A 117 1.10 -4.48 -0.38
CA PRO A 117 0.86 -4.80 1.02
C PRO A 117 1.75 -5.93 1.58
N LEU A 118 2.22 -6.86 0.72
CA LEU A 118 3.22 -7.86 1.13
C LEU A 118 4.54 -7.17 1.50
N MET A 119 5.00 -6.23 0.65
CA MET A 119 6.22 -5.48 0.84
C MET A 119 6.15 -4.56 2.09
N HIS A 120 4.96 -4.10 2.45
CA HIS A 120 4.73 -3.21 3.59
C HIS A 120 4.66 -3.93 4.95
N SER A 121 4.60 -5.26 4.96
CA SER A 121 4.52 -6.07 6.19
C SER A 121 5.84 -6.11 6.95
N GLU A 122 5.78 -6.03 8.28
CA GLU A 122 6.93 -6.24 9.17
C GLU A 122 7.13 -7.74 9.53
N SER A 123 6.58 -8.66 8.76
CA SER A 123 6.74 -10.11 8.92
C SER A 123 7.69 -10.68 7.87
N LEU A 124 8.78 -11.33 8.29
CA LEU A 124 9.75 -11.93 7.39
C LEU A 124 9.13 -13.01 6.48
N VAL A 125 8.19 -13.79 7.02
CA VAL A 125 7.45 -14.80 6.23
C VAL A 125 6.66 -14.15 5.09
N VAL A 126 6.06 -12.99 5.34
CA VAL A 126 5.32 -12.22 4.32
C VAL A 126 6.27 -11.55 3.34
N GLN A 127 7.46 -11.11 3.79
CA GLN A 127 8.50 -10.59 2.92
C GLN A 127 9.05 -11.65 1.93
N ASP A 128 9.20 -12.89 2.38
CA ASP A 128 9.58 -13.99 1.49
C ASP A 128 8.52 -14.24 0.41
N GLU A 129 7.25 -14.15 0.75
CA GLU A 129 6.15 -14.19 -0.21
C GLU A 129 6.18 -12.98 -1.16
N SER A 130 6.50 -11.77 -0.66
CA SER A 130 6.70 -10.58 -1.49
C SER A 130 7.75 -10.83 -2.57
N ILE A 131 8.93 -11.32 -2.20
CA ILE A 131 10.00 -11.68 -3.16
C ILE A 131 9.47 -12.65 -4.22
N ARG A 132 8.74 -13.70 -3.81
CA ARG A 132 8.18 -14.69 -4.74
C ARG A 132 7.23 -14.05 -5.75
N GLN A 133 6.32 -13.18 -5.30
CA GLN A 133 5.35 -12.53 -6.18
C GLN A 133 6.00 -11.50 -7.12
N PHE A 134 6.93 -10.68 -6.62
CA PHE A 134 7.64 -9.70 -7.45
C PHE A 134 8.63 -10.36 -8.42
N THR A 135 9.21 -11.50 -8.09
CA THR A 135 9.98 -12.32 -9.03
C THR A 135 9.08 -12.81 -10.18
N ALA A 136 7.91 -13.38 -9.86
CA ALA A 136 6.95 -13.84 -10.85
C ALA A 136 6.33 -12.69 -11.67
N LEU A 137 6.26 -11.49 -11.14
CA LEU A 137 5.84 -10.28 -11.86
C LEU A 137 6.81 -9.90 -12.98
N GLY A 138 8.10 -10.16 -12.80
CA GLY A 138 9.13 -9.96 -13.82
C GLY A 138 9.52 -8.49 -14.04
N ASN A 139 9.21 -7.58 -13.11
CA ASN A 139 9.68 -6.20 -13.14
C ASN A 139 10.90 -6.04 -12.22
N PRO A 140 12.12 -5.78 -12.77
CA PRO A 140 13.35 -5.76 -11.97
C PRO A 140 13.38 -4.61 -10.95
N VAL A 141 12.74 -3.48 -11.24
CA VAL A 141 12.68 -2.34 -10.32
C VAL A 141 11.82 -2.70 -9.09
N ASN A 142 10.64 -3.27 -9.32
CA ASN A 142 9.79 -3.69 -8.20
C ASN A 142 10.44 -4.79 -7.36
N LEU A 143 11.15 -5.72 -7.99
CA LEU A 143 11.87 -6.79 -7.29
C LEU A 143 13.01 -6.24 -6.44
N ASP A 144 13.78 -5.26 -6.94
CA ASP A 144 14.84 -4.59 -6.17
C ASP A 144 14.24 -3.91 -4.92
N PHE A 145 13.12 -3.20 -5.06
CA PHE A 145 12.43 -2.62 -3.90
C PHE A 145 11.96 -3.69 -2.91
N ALA A 146 11.43 -4.82 -3.39
CA ALA A 146 11.02 -5.91 -2.51
C ALA A 146 12.21 -6.48 -1.71
N HIS A 147 13.38 -6.65 -2.33
CA HIS A 147 14.60 -7.07 -1.64
C HIS A 147 15.02 -6.06 -0.56
N ARG A 148 15.07 -4.77 -0.88
CA ARG A 148 15.42 -3.72 0.10
C ARG A 148 14.49 -3.71 1.31
N HIS A 149 13.19 -3.89 1.10
CA HIS A 149 12.21 -3.98 2.19
C HIS A 149 12.48 -5.21 3.06
N ARG A 150 12.67 -6.36 2.42
CA ARG A 150 12.99 -7.61 3.11
C ARG A 150 14.26 -7.50 3.96
N ASP A 151 15.32 -6.93 3.41
CA ASP A 151 16.60 -6.77 4.10
C ASP A 151 16.47 -5.95 5.39
N ILE A 152 15.63 -4.89 5.36
CA ILE A 152 15.34 -4.08 6.56
C ILE A 152 14.58 -4.91 7.59
N VAL A 153 13.56 -5.64 7.18
CA VAL A 153 12.77 -6.49 8.11
C VAL A 153 13.62 -7.65 8.64
N GLU A 154 14.49 -8.25 7.82
CA GLU A 154 15.42 -9.28 8.27
C GLU A 154 16.40 -8.76 9.32
N ARG A 155 16.89 -7.53 9.14
CA ARG A 155 17.85 -6.91 10.04
C ARG A 155 17.25 -6.43 11.35
N PHE A 156 16.07 -5.78 11.30
CA PHE A 156 15.50 -5.06 12.45
C PHE A 156 14.19 -5.68 12.98
N GLY A 157 13.59 -6.64 12.26
CA GLY A 157 12.28 -7.19 12.56
C GLY A 157 11.12 -6.20 12.37
N ARG A 158 11.42 -4.99 11.87
CA ARG A 158 10.47 -3.89 11.65
C ARG A 158 11.07 -2.83 10.74
N TYR A 159 10.24 -1.84 10.37
CA TYR A 159 10.70 -0.65 9.65
C TYR A 159 11.07 0.48 10.62
N PRO A 160 12.37 0.79 10.82
CA PRO A 160 12.79 1.84 11.75
C PRO A 160 12.21 3.22 11.43
N HIS A 161 12.00 3.56 10.13
CA HIS A 161 11.41 4.85 9.73
C HIS A 161 9.98 5.05 10.23
N ARG A 162 9.26 3.98 10.62
CA ARG A 162 7.93 4.07 11.22
C ARG A 162 7.96 4.30 12.74
N ASN A 163 9.14 4.13 13.38
CA ASN A 163 9.20 4.12 14.84
C ASN A 163 8.69 5.43 15.46
N ALA A 164 9.19 6.57 15.00
CA ALA A 164 8.75 7.87 15.53
C ALA A 164 7.23 8.09 15.34
N ILE A 165 6.71 7.73 14.17
CA ILE A 165 5.29 7.88 13.82
C ILE A 165 4.41 6.98 14.70
N LEU A 166 4.88 5.77 15.01
CA LEU A 166 4.14 4.76 15.80
C LEU A 166 4.44 4.82 17.31
N GLY A 167 5.22 5.82 17.76
CA GLY A 167 5.60 5.94 19.15
C GLY A 167 6.51 4.82 19.66
N ARG A 168 7.29 4.21 18.77
CA ARG A 168 8.28 3.16 19.10
C ARG A 168 9.65 3.80 19.29
N GLU A 169 10.38 3.39 20.31
CA GLU A 169 11.77 3.81 20.53
C GLU A 169 12.72 3.12 19.54
N CYS A 170 13.67 3.88 19.01
CA CYS A 170 14.77 3.34 18.22
C CYS A 170 15.92 2.88 19.12
N ASN A 171 16.50 1.72 18.81
CA ASN A 171 17.79 1.36 19.37
C ASN A 171 18.94 2.10 18.63
N ALA A 172 20.18 1.95 19.11
CA ALA A 172 21.35 2.63 18.56
C ALA A 172 21.61 2.27 17.07
N GLU A 173 21.39 0.99 16.71
CA GLU A 173 21.60 0.50 15.36
C GLU A 173 20.54 1.07 14.39
N GLU A 174 19.27 1.10 14.78
CA GLU A 174 18.19 1.71 14.01
C GLU A 174 18.41 3.21 13.84
N THR A 175 18.87 3.89 14.89
CA THR A 175 19.20 5.32 14.82
C THR A 175 20.30 5.59 13.81
N ALA A 176 21.37 4.78 13.81
CA ALA A 176 22.46 4.88 12.84
C ALA A 176 21.96 4.59 11.41
N PHE A 177 21.13 3.55 11.24
CA PHE A 177 20.55 3.19 9.95
C PHE A 177 19.70 4.32 9.37
N LEU A 178 18.89 5.01 10.17
CA LEU A 178 18.03 6.12 9.71
C LEU A 178 18.82 7.32 9.16
N GLN A 179 20.13 7.40 9.40
CA GLN A 179 21.01 8.43 8.81
C GLN A 179 21.57 8.03 7.43
N THR A 180 21.30 6.82 6.97
CA THR A 180 21.80 6.31 5.69
C THR A 180 20.81 6.54 4.55
N PRO A 181 21.28 6.75 3.29
CA PRO A 181 20.41 6.77 2.12
C PRO A 181 19.61 5.46 1.98
N GLY A 182 18.34 5.56 1.62
CA GLY A 182 17.48 4.38 1.44
C GLY A 182 16.94 3.77 2.74
N SER A 183 17.07 4.47 3.86
CA SER A 183 16.52 4.03 5.16
C SER A 183 14.99 4.20 5.28
N SER A 184 14.37 4.86 4.33
CA SER A 184 12.90 5.09 4.26
C SER A 184 12.41 5.00 2.80
N PHE A 185 11.12 4.72 2.64
CA PHE A 185 10.42 4.57 1.37
C PHE A 185 9.22 5.50 1.29
#